data_75ec416f5500ba47a979eb4247cd8f7a
#
_entry.id   75ec416f5500ba47a979eb4247cd8f7a
#
_cell.length_a   1.000
_cell.length_b   1.000
_cell.length_c   1.000
_cell.angle_alpha   90.00
_cell.angle_beta   90.00
_cell.angle_gamma   90.00
#
_symmetry.space_group_name_H-M   'P 1'
#
loop_
_entity.id
_entity.type
_entity.pdbx_description
1 polymer ?
#
loop_
_entity_poly.entity_id
_entity_poly.type
_entity_poly.pdbx_seq_one_letter_code
_entity_poly.pdbx_strand_id
1 'polypeptide(L)'
;RRQEAAVYHAIADKNICDDIAYINPDNGYKITEFLEGARVCDPTDYEDVKKCMSRLRDFHALKLKVTHEFDIFGQMEFYETLWDGTPSVYKDYEKTKANVWSLKPYIDAHTGEKILTHIDAVPDNFLFVQRNGKEEIRLIDWEYAGMQDPHVDIAMFCIYSLYNKRQVDRLITAYFTDGCDDATRIKIYCYIAACGLL
;
A
#
# COMPACT_ATOMS: atom_id res chain seq x y z
N ARG A 1 -1.22 8.26 -15.03
CA ARG A 1 -2.59 8.82 -15.17
C ARG A 1 -3.59 7.85 -15.79
N ARG A 2 -3.29 7.14 -16.91
CA ARG A 2 -4.22 6.14 -17.51
C ARG A 2 -4.42 4.94 -16.59
N GLN A 3 -3.38 4.47 -15.93
CA GLN A 3 -3.44 3.40 -14.94
C GLN A 3 -4.30 3.81 -13.74
N GLU A 4 -4.07 4.99 -13.19
CA GLU A 4 -4.85 5.55 -12.09
C GLU A 4 -6.36 5.67 -12.45
N ALA A 5 -6.70 6.15 -13.65
CA ALA A 5 -8.09 6.21 -14.10
C ALA A 5 -8.75 4.82 -14.16
N ALA A 6 -8.01 3.79 -14.61
CA ALA A 6 -8.49 2.42 -14.63
C ALA A 6 -8.72 1.87 -13.20
N VAL A 7 -7.87 2.25 -12.24
CA VAL A 7 -8.05 1.90 -10.83
C VAL A 7 -9.33 2.53 -10.27
N TYR A 8 -9.51 3.84 -10.44
CA TYR A 8 -10.72 4.52 -9.97
C TYR A 8 -12.00 3.94 -10.60
N HIS A 9 -11.93 3.52 -11.86
CA HIS A 9 -13.05 2.82 -12.50
C HIS A 9 -13.34 1.46 -11.84
N ALA A 10 -12.29 0.71 -11.45
CA ALA A 10 -12.44 -0.59 -10.81
C ALA A 10 -13.01 -0.50 -9.37
N ILE A 11 -12.70 0.60 -8.65
CA ILE A 11 -13.17 0.83 -7.27
C ILE A 11 -14.42 1.70 -7.19
N ALA A 12 -14.95 2.17 -8.34
CA ALA A 12 -16.19 2.94 -8.38
C ALA A 12 -17.31 2.18 -7.66
N ASP A 13 -18.18 2.91 -6.96
CA ASP A 13 -19.33 2.38 -6.23
C ASP A 13 -19.02 1.35 -5.12
N LYS A 14 -17.73 1.15 -4.77
CA LYS A 14 -17.32 0.24 -3.70
C LYS A 14 -17.22 0.93 -2.33
N ASN A 15 -17.48 2.24 -2.29
CA ASN A 15 -17.39 3.03 -1.06
C ASN A 15 -16.00 2.97 -0.39
N ILE A 16 -14.91 2.81 -1.19
CA ILE A 16 -13.55 2.62 -0.71
C ILE A 16 -12.78 3.95 -0.69
N CYS A 17 -12.88 4.72 -1.77
CA CYS A 17 -12.16 5.97 -1.96
C CYS A 17 -13.07 7.20 -1.79
N ASP A 18 -12.48 8.39 -1.97
CA ASP A 18 -13.19 9.63 -2.21
C ASP A 18 -13.99 9.57 -3.52
N ASP A 19 -15.08 10.31 -3.59
CA ASP A 19 -15.93 10.33 -4.79
C ASP A 19 -15.26 11.16 -5.89
N ILE A 20 -15.11 10.56 -7.08
CA ILE A 20 -14.50 11.19 -8.24
C ILE A 20 -15.54 12.06 -8.96
N ALA A 21 -15.32 13.37 -8.97
CA ALA A 21 -16.11 14.31 -9.75
C ALA A 21 -15.63 14.39 -11.21
N TYR A 22 -14.32 14.25 -11.43
CA TYR A 22 -13.71 14.30 -12.76
C TYR A 22 -12.34 13.62 -12.74
N ILE A 23 -12.06 12.82 -13.75
CA ILE A 23 -10.73 12.28 -14.04
C ILE A 23 -10.53 12.21 -15.55
N ASN A 24 -9.42 12.77 -16.03
CA ASN A 24 -9.07 12.70 -17.44
C ASN A 24 -7.58 12.38 -17.59
N PRO A 25 -7.25 11.17 -18.08
CA PRO A 25 -5.88 10.72 -18.23
C PRO A 25 -5.10 11.48 -19.32
N ASP A 26 -5.77 12.13 -20.27
CA ASP A 26 -5.10 12.82 -21.37
C ASP A 26 -4.58 14.20 -20.97
N ASN A 27 -5.28 14.91 -20.08
CA ASN A 27 -4.83 16.20 -19.54
C ASN A 27 -4.26 16.11 -18.12
N GLY A 28 -4.37 14.96 -17.47
CA GLY A 28 -3.82 14.70 -16.14
C GLY A 28 -4.60 15.30 -14.97
N TYR A 29 -5.77 15.89 -15.21
CA TYR A 29 -6.59 16.44 -14.12
C TYR A 29 -7.43 15.36 -13.44
N LYS A 30 -7.43 15.43 -12.10
CA LYS A 30 -8.33 14.67 -11.22
C LYS A 30 -8.98 15.64 -10.24
N ILE A 31 -10.29 15.56 -10.10
CA ILE A 31 -11.08 16.34 -9.14
C ILE A 31 -11.91 15.35 -8.34
N THR A 32 -11.78 15.41 -7.04
CA THR A 32 -12.51 14.55 -6.10
C THR A 32 -13.32 15.39 -5.13
N GLU A 33 -14.29 14.77 -4.46
CA GLU A 33 -15.02 15.39 -3.38
C GLU A 33 -14.06 15.74 -2.23
N PHE A 34 -14.18 16.97 -1.70
CA PHE A 34 -13.48 17.33 -0.48
C PHE A 34 -14.21 16.73 0.74
N LEU A 35 -13.50 15.94 1.52
CA LEU A 35 -14.04 15.28 2.70
C LEU A 35 -13.94 16.20 3.92
N GLU A 36 -14.95 17.05 4.09
CA GLU A 36 -14.97 18.05 5.18
C GLU A 36 -14.93 17.37 6.56
N GLY A 37 -14.06 17.89 7.45
CA GLY A 37 -13.87 17.37 8.80
C GLY A 37 -13.18 16.00 8.88
N ALA A 38 -12.67 15.49 7.77
CA ALA A 38 -11.86 14.26 7.78
C ALA A 38 -10.56 14.46 8.56
N ARG A 39 -10.12 13.41 9.25
CA ARG A 39 -8.79 13.31 9.85
C ARG A 39 -8.03 12.11 9.27
N VAL A 40 -6.73 12.18 9.29
CA VAL A 40 -5.88 11.05 8.93
C VAL A 40 -5.80 10.02 10.07
N CYS A 41 -5.34 8.81 9.76
CA CYS A 41 -5.04 7.77 10.75
C CYS A 41 -3.91 8.24 11.68
N ASP A 42 -4.09 8.07 12.99
CA ASP A 42 -2.99 8.15 13.95
C ASP A 42 -2.35 6.76 14.09
N PRO A 43 -1.14 6.51 13.55
CA PRO A 43 -0.49 5.21 13.62
C PRO A 43 -0.06 4.83 15.04
N THR A 44 -0.11 5.76 16.00
CA THR A 44 0.16 5.48 17.42
C THR A 44 -1.09 5.02 18.18
N ASP A 45 -2.29 5.34 17.67
CA ASP A 45 -3.55 4.85 18.19
C ASP A 45 -3.90 3.48 17.58
N TYR A 46 -3.84 2.44 18.42
CA TYR A 46 -4.11 1.07 17.96
C TYR A 46 -5.57 0.84 17.52
N GLU A 47 -6.53 1.62 18.00
CA GLU A 47 -7.92 1.53 17.53
C GLU A 47 -8.04 2.04 16.10
N ASP A 48 -7.35 3.12 15.75
CA ASP A 48 -7.26 3.59 14.37
C ASP A 48 -6.59 2.54 13.47
N VAL A 49 -5.45 1.98 13.91
CA VAL A 49 -4.74 0.93 13.18
C VAL A 49 -5.63 -0.28 12.91
N LYS A 50 -6.38 -0.76 13.90
CA LYS A 50 -7.31 -1.88 13.71
C LYS A 50 -8.39 -1.57 12.67
N LYS A 51 -8.94 -0.37 12.71
CA LYS A 51 -9.94 0.07 11.73
C LYS A 51 -9.36 0.17 10.33
N CYS A 52 -8.15 0.72 10.16
CA CYS A 52 -7.45 0.76 8.87
C CYS A 52 -7.18 -0.65 8.34
N MET A 53 -6.71 -1.57 9.19
CA MET A 53 -6.46 -2.95 8.77
C MET A 53 -7.75 -3.70 8.42
N SER A 54 -8.85 -3.44 9.15
CA SER A 54 -10.16 -3.97 8.75
C SER A 54 -10.59 -3.45 7.39
N ARG A 55 -10.45 -2.14 7.16
CA ARG A 55 -10.79 -1.52 5.88
C ARG A 55 -9.96 -2.08 4.73
N LEU A 56 -8.67 -2.26 4.94
CA LEU A 56 -7.74 -2.81 3.97
C LEU A 56 -8.08 -4.28 3.64
N ARG A 57 -8.39 -5.09 4.65
CA ARG A 57 -8.85 -6.47 4.47
C ARG A 57 -10.15 -6.54 3.67
N ASP A 58 -11.12 -5.68 3.95
CA ASP A 58 -12.38 -5.62 3.21
C ASP A 58 -12.15 -5.25 1.75
N PHE A 59 -11.24 -4.32 1.47
CA PHE A 59 -10.82 -3.98 0.12
C PHE A 59 -10.17 -5.18 -0.59
N HIS A 60 -9.20 -5.82 0.02
CA HIS A 60 -8.52 -6.98 -0.56
C HIS A 60 -9.47 -8.17 -0.79
N ALA A 61 -10.48 -8.34 0.07
CA ALA A 61 -11.49 -9.39 -0.09
C ALA A 61 -12.34 -9.23 -1.36
N LEU A 62 -12.43 -8.04 -1.93
CA LEU A 62 -13.11 -7.81 -3.21
C LEU A 62 -12.36 -8.43 -4.40
N LYS A 63 -11.07 -8.75 -4.26
CA LYS A 63 -10.22 -9.34 -5.29
C LYS A 63 -10.31 -8.63 -6.66
N LEU A 64 -10.39 -7.31 -6.63
CA LEU A 64 -10.50 -6.51 -7.83
C LEU A 64 -9.26 -6.69 -8.73
N LYS A 65 -9.44 -6.47 -10.02
CA LYS A 65 -8.40 -6.66 -11.03
C LYS A 65 -8.29 -5.42 -11.93
N VAL A 66 -7.05 -5.10 -12.29
CA VAL A 66 -6.70 -4.14 -13.34
C VAL A 66 -5.68 -4.77 -14.29
N THR A 67 -5.37 -4.12 -15.39
CA THR A 67 -4.52 -4.70 -16.44
C THR A 67 -3.02 -4.49 -16.23
N HIS A 68 -2.64 -3.64 -15.28
CA HIS A 68 -1.24 -3.31 -14.99
C HIS A 68 -0.81 -3.86 -13.63
N GLU A 69 0.46 -4.18 -13.53
CA GLU A 69 1.10 -4.63 -12.29
C GLU A 69 2.00 -3.53 -11.72
N PHE A 70 2.21 -3.57 -10.42
CA PHE A 70 3.27 -2.82 -9.75
C PHE A 70 4.41 -3.78 -9.41
N ASP A 71 5.51 -3.70 -10.16
CA ASP A 71 6.70 -4.51 -9.90
C ASP A 71 7.66 -3.75 -8.97
N ILE A 72 7.71 -4.17 -7.69
CA ILE A 72 8.54 -3.55 -6.66
C ILE A 72 10.02 -3.53 -7.08
N PHE A 73 10.55 -4.66 -7.53
CA PHE A 73 11.97 -4.78 -7.89
C PHE A 73 12.28 -4.04 -9.19
N GLY A 74 11.42 -4.14 -10.19
CA GLY A 74 11.55 -3.37 -11.42
C GLY A 74 11.45 -1.86 -11.20
N GLN A 75 10.63 -1.43 -10.22
CA GLN A 75 10.53 -0.02 -9.87
C GLN A 75 11.80 0.50 -9.18
N MET A 76 12.46 -0.30 -8.33
CA MET A 76 13.76 0.03 -7.76
C MET A 76 14.81 0.21 -8.86
N GLU A 77 14.90 -0.73 -9.81
CA GLU A 77 15.81 -0.64 -10.95
C GLU A 77 15.53 0.62 -11.79
N PHE A 78 14.25 0.90 -12.04
CA PHE A 78 13.86 2.11 -12.76
C PHE A 78 14.32 3.38 -12.03
N TYR A 79 14.11 3.50 -10.72
CA TYR A 79 14.54 4.68 -9.95
C TYR A 79 16.06 4.86 -9.98
N GLU A 80 16.84 3.78 -9.94
CA GLU A 80 18.30 3.87 -10.10
C GLU A 80 18.72 4.43 -11.46
N THR A 81 17.96 4.14 -12.54
CA THR A 81 18.26 4.74 -13.85
C THR A 81 18.13 6.26 -13.85
N LEU A 82 17.30 6.81 -12.96
CA LEU A 82 17.07 8.25 -12.84
C LEU A 82 18.25 8.98 -12.15
N TRP A 83 19.16 8.23 -11.53
CA TRP A 83 20.37 8.83 -10.91
C TRP A 83 21.43 9.25 -11.92
N ASP A 84 21.27 8.88 -13.19
CA ASP A 84 22.16 9.24 -14.30
C ASP A 84 23.66 8.96 -13.98
N GLY A 85 23.92 7.78 -13.41
CA GLY A 85 25.26 7.35 -13.02
C GLY A 85 25.82 8.00 -11.75
N THR A 86 25.04 8.84 -11.07
CA THR A 86 25.43 9.41 -9.77
C THR A 86 25.32 8.32 -8.69
N PRO A 87 26.37 8.05 -7.90
CA PRO A 87 26.30 7.05 -6.84
C PRO A 87 25.39 7.51 -5.70
N SER A 88 24.80 6.55 -4.98
CA SER A 88 24.05 6.83 -3.76
C SER A 88 24.89 7.56 -2.73
N VAL A 89 24.27 8.49 -2.00
CA VAL A 89 24.91 9.18 -0.86
C VAL A 89 25.12 8.24 0.34
N TYR A 90 24.42 7.12 0.39
CA TYR A 90 24.55 6.12 1.46
C TYR A 90 25.66 5.13 1.11
N LYS A 91 26.69 5.07 1.98
CA LYS A 91 27.90 4.25 1.75
C LYS A 91 27.63 2.73 1.70
N ASP A 92 26.54 2.29 2.33
CA ASP A 92 26.14 0.89 2.43
C ASP A 92 25.00 0.52 1.47
N TYR A 93 24.65 1.42 0.54
CA TYR A 93 23.54 1.22 -0.40
C TYR A 93 23.67 -0.11 -1.15
N GLU A 94 24.81 -0.36 -1.80
CA GLU A 94 25.02 -1.58 -2.60
C GLU A 94 24.89 -2.85 -1.76
N LYS A 95 25.37 -2.83 -0.52
CA LYS A 95 25.23 -3.95 0.41
C LYS A 95 23.76 -4.14 0.81
N THR A 96 23.07 -3.07 1.11
CA THR A 96 21.66 -3.08 1.50
C THR A 96 20.79 -3.59 0.34
N LYS A 97 21.05 -3.10 -0.86
CA LYS A 97 20.42 -3.56 -2.09
C LYS A 97 20.65 -5.06 -2.29
N ALA A 98 21.87 -5.54 -2.23
CA ALA A 98 22.17 -6.96 -2.37
C ALA A 98 21.43 -7.83 -1.34
N ASN A 99 21.34 -7.38 -0.09
CA ASN A 99 20.58 -8.05 0.95
C ASN A 99 19.08 -8.11 0.61
N VAL A 100 18.48 -7.00 0.17
CA VAL A 100 17.07 -6.93 -0.24
C VAL A 100 16.81 -7.85 -1.44
N TRP A 101 17.67 -7.82 -2.47
CA TRP A 101 17.56 -8.72 -3.63
C TRP A 101 17.63 -10.19 -3.25
N SER A 102 18.40 -10.56 -2.21
CA SER A 102 18.45 -11.93 -1.72
C SER A 102 17.13 -12.44 -1.14
N LEU A 103 16.19 -11.55 -0.82
CA LEU A 103 14.85 -11.90 -0.32
C LEU A 103 13.85 -12.22 -1.45
N LYS A 104 14.16 -11.77 -2.69
CA LYS A 104 13.26 -11.92 -3.83
C LYS A 104 12.83 -13.37 -4.09
N PRO A 105 13.73 -14.40 -4.08
CA PRO A 105 13.31 -15.77 -4.27
C PRO A 105 12.29 -16.25 -3.22
N TYR A 106 12.42 -15.81 -1.97
CA TYR A 106 11.45 -16.14 -0.93
C TYR A 106 10.10 -15.46 -1.19
N ILE A 107 10.11 -14.18 -1.55
CA ILE A 107 8.91 -13.42 -1.91
C ILE A 107 8.19 -14.12 -3.08
N ASP A 108 8.90 -14.41 -4.17
CA ASP A 108 8.35 -15.03 -5.37
C ASP A 108 7.73 -16.41 -5.07
N ALA A 109 8.38 -17.21 -4.21
CA ALA A 109 7.88 -18.54 -3.82
C ALA A 109 6.63 -18.50 -2.93
N HIS A 110 6.38 -17.40 -2.23
CA HIS A 110 5.27 -17.26 -1.28
C HIS A 110 4.24 -16.21 -1.69
N THR A 111 4.43 -15.53 -2.82
CA THR A 111 3.42 -14.63 -3.40
C THR A 111 2.22 -15.46 -3.85
N GLY A 112 1.03 -15.10 -3.35
CA GLY A 112 -0.22 -15.73 -3.72
C GLY A 112 -0.84 -15.09 -4.96
N GLU A 113 -2.18 -15.14 -5.03
CA GLU A 113 -2.91 -14.45 -6.09
C GLU A 113 -2.70 -12.94 -5.99
N LYS A 114 -2.18 -12.33 -7.08
CA LYS A 114 -2.12 -10.87 -7.20
C LYS A 114 -3.52 -10.31 -7.41
N ILE A 115 -3.84 -9.27 -6.69
CA ILE A 115 -5.10 -8.52 -6.78
C ILE A 115 -4.79 -7.04 -6.92
N LEU A 116 -5.79 -6.21 -7.17
CA LEU A 116 -5.63 -4.78 -7.07
C LEU A 116 -5.22 -4.41 -5.64
N THR A 117 -4.05 -3.82 -5.51
CA THR A 117 -3.40 -3.43 -4.27
C THR A 117 -3.14 -1.94 -4.33
N HIS A 118 -3.26 -1.24 -3.22
CA HIS A 118 -3.09 0.22 -3.18
C HIS A 118 -1.64 0.65 -3.42
N ILE A 119 -0.70 -0.14 -2.94
CA ILE A 119 0.76 0.09 -2.95
C ILE A 119 1.20 1.18 -1.98
N ASP A 120 0.51 2.28 -1.90
CA ASP A 120 0.81 3.41 -1.01
C ASP A 120 -0.20 3.49 0.15
N ALA A 121 -0.50 2.35 0.78
CA ALA A 121 -1.43 2.26 1.92
C ALA A 121 -0.80 2.78 3.23
N VAL A 122 -0.30 4.01 3.20
CA VAL A 122 0.32 4.71 4.34
C VAL A 122 -0.73 5.35 5.25
N PRO A 123 -0.43 5.62 6.54
CA PRO A 123 -1.43 6.19 7.47
C PRO A 123 -2.12 7.44 6.97
N ASP A 124 -1.40 8.34 6.30
CA ASP A 124 -1.92 9.61 5.78
C ASP A 124 -2.97 9.43 4.67
N ASN A 125 -2.98 8.29 4.01
CA ASN A 125 -3.94 7.95 2.96
C ASN A 125 -5.25 7.33 3.50
N PHE A 126 -5.35 7.06 4.82
CA PHE A 126 -6.59 6.62 5.45
C PHE A 126 -7.30 7.81 6.11
N LEU A 127 -8.38 8.28 5.50
CA LEU A 127 -9.19 9.37 6.01
C LEU A 127 -10.41 8.87 6.79
N PHE A 128 -10.49 9.25 8.04
CA PHE A 128 -11.65 9.02 8.91
C PHE A 128 -12.63 10.18 8.75
N VAL A 129 -13.81 9.90 8.28
CA VAL A 129 -14.85 10.92 8.00
C VAL A 129 -16.18 10.54 8.65
N GLN A 130 -16.91 11.53 9.17
CA GLN A 130 -18.25 11.32 9.70
C GLN A 130 -19.29 11.53 8.61
N ARG A 131 -19.98 10.46 8.22
CA ARG A 131 -21.10 10.52 7.27
C ARG A 131 -22.36 9.90 7.89
N ASN A 132 -23.44 10.65 7.88
CA ASN A 132 -24.75 10.18 8.40
C ASN A 132 -24.67 9.63 9.84
N GLY A 133 -23.84 10.25 10.70
CA GLY A 133 -23.65 9.84 12.10
C GLY A 133 -22.81 8.57 12.28
N LYS A 134 -22.16 8.10 11.24
CA LYS A 134 -21.23 6.96 11.29
C LYS A 134 -19.84 7.40 10.86
N GLU A 135 -18.82 6.82 11.52
CA GLU A 135 -17.44 6.96 11.09
C GLU A 135 -17.19 6.00 9.90
N GLU A 136 -16.71 6.55 8.81
CA GLU A 136 -16.28 5.80 7.63
C GLU A 136 -14.79 6.04 7.38
N ILE A 137 -14.13 5.08 6.73
CA ILE A 137 -12.73 5.22 6.33
C ILE A 137 -12.65 5.21 4.81
N ARG A 138 -12.05 6.26 4.27
CA ARG A 138 -11.74 6.40 2.84
C ARG A 138 -10.25 6.24 2.63
N LEU A 139 -9.88 5.43 1.66
CA LEU A 139 -8.50 5.24 1.23
C LEU A 139 -8.30 6.07 -0.05
N ILE A 140 -7.40 7.05 0.01
CA ILE A 140 -7.18 8.02 -1.06
C ILE A 140 -5.81 7.81 -1.72
N ASP A 141 -5.56 8.49 -2.83
CA ASP A 141 -4.28 8.53 -3.54
C ASP A 141 -3.82 7.22 -4.17
N TRP A 142 -4.58 6.78 -5.17
CA TRP A 142 -4.42 5.50 -5.86
C TRP A 142 -3.43 5.54 -7.04
N GLU A 143 -2.52 6.51 -7.10
CA GLU A 143 -1.66 6.72 -8.27
C GLU A 143 -0.65 5.58 -8.51
N TYR A 144 -0.25 4.85 -7.47
CA TYR A 144 0.64 3.69 -7.55
C TYR A 144 -0.10 2.36 -7.62
N ALA A 145 -1.41 2.35 -7.41
CA ALA A 145 -2.19 1.13 -7.32
C ALA A 145 -2.08 0.27 -8.58
N GLY A 146 -1.94 -1.03 -8.39
CA GLY A 146 -1.78 -2.01 -9.46
C GLY A 146 -1.93 -3.43 -8.93
N MET A 147 -1.78 -4.40 -9.83
CA MET A 147 -1.84 -5.81 -9.45
C MET A 147 -0.59 -6.19 -8.66
N GLN A 148 -0.75 -6.61 -7.42
CA GLN A 148 0.34 -7.06 -6.55
C GLN A 148 -0.20 -8.00 -5.44
N ASP A 149 0.71 -8.59 -4.67
CA ASP A 149 0.38 -9.28 -3.41
C ASP A 149 -0.18 -8.27 -2.39
N PRO A 150 -1.38 -8.48 -1.84
CA PRO A 150 -2.02 -7.53 -0.92
C PRO A 150 -1.20 -7.24 0.34
N HIS A 151 -0.26 -8.11 0.71
CA HIS A 151 0.58 -7.91 1.89
C HIS A 151 1.60 -6.78 1.73
N VAL A 152 1.79 -6.27 0.51
CA VAL A 152 2.57 -5.05 0.25
C VAL A 152 1.95 -3.84 0.96
N ASP A 153 0.63 -3.72 0.97
CA ASP A 153 -0.07 -2.63 1.67
C ASP A 153 0.18 -2.66 3.19
N ILE A 154 0.27 -3.87 3.77
CA ILE A 154 0.64 -4.05 5.18
C ILE A 154 2.06 -3.55 5.43
N ALA A 155 2.99 -3.90 4.53
CA ALA A 155 4.39 -3.48 4.63
C ALA A 155 4.53 -1.96 4.54
N MET A 156 3.87 -1.32 3.59
CA MET A 156 3.89 0.13 3.42
C MET A 156 3.36 0.87 4.64
N PHE A 157 2.26 0.41 5.22
CA PHE A 157 1.77 0.98 6.48
C PHE A 157 2.80 0.91 7.60
N CYS A 158 3.49 -0.23 7.75
CA CYS A 158 4.52 -0.41 8.78
C CYS A 158 5.72 0.54 8.58
N ILE A 159 6.18 0.71 7.34
CA ILE A 159 7.35 1.54 7.00
C ILE A 159 7.08 2.99 7.34
N TYR A 160 5.99 3.55 6.86
CA TYR A 160 5.64 4.95 7.06
C TYR A 160 5.23 5.27 8.49
N SER A 161 4.77 4.27 9.24
CA SER A 161 4.55 4.38 10.69
C SER A 161 5.83 4.26 11.52
N LEU A 162 6.99 3.95 10.91
CA LEU A 162 8.25 3.68 11.57
C LEU A 162 8.15 2.60 12.67
N TYR A 163 7.36 1.56 12.42
CA TYR A 163 7.05 0.54 13.42
C TYR A 163 8.24 -0.34 13.76
N ASN A 164 8.44 -0.56 15.06
CA ASN A 164 9.33 -1.61 15.54
C ASN A 164 8.67 -3.00 15.39
N LYS A 165 9.47 -4.06 15.61
CA LYS A 165 9.00 -5.45 15.48
C LYS A 165 7.69 -5.74 16.23
N ARG A 166 7.54 -5.25 17.48
CA ARG A 166 6.33 -5.49 18.28
C ARG A 166 5.10 -4.83 17.67
N GLN A 167 5.25 -3.63 17.12
CA GLN A 167 4.17 -2.90 16.45
C GLN A 167 3.78 -3.57 15.13
N VAL A 168 4.78 -4.02 14.34
CA VAL A 168 4.55 -4.82 13.12
C VAL A 168 3.76 -6.08 13.45
N ASP A 169 4.17 -6.86 14.45
CA ASP A 169 3.46 -8.08 14.86
C ASP A 169 2.01 -7.80 15.30
N ARG A 170 1.77 -6.68 16.00
CA ARG A 170 0.40 -6.25 16.38
C ARG A 170 -0.44 -5.87 15.16
N LEU A 171 0.15 -5.18 14.20
CA LEU A 171 -0.55 -4.80 12.96
C LEU A 171 -0.90 -6.03 12.13
N ILE A 172 0.02 -7.00 11.98
CA ILE A 172 -0.24 -8.28 11.33
C ILE A 172 -1.42 -8.99 12.00
N THR A 173 -1.47 -9.00 13.33
CA THR A 173 -2.60 -9.59 14.09
C THR A 173 -3.91 -8.83 13.86
N ALA A 174 -3.87 -7.51 13.68
CA ALA A 174 -5.06 -6.72 13.36
C ALA A 174 -5.61 -7.01 11.96
N TYR A 175 -4.73 -7.30 11.01
CA TYR A 175 -5.13 -7.67 9.65
C TYR A 175 -5.60 -9.13 9.56
N PHE A 176 -4.89 -10.09 10.16
CA PHE A 176 -5.22 -11.53 10.14
C PHE A 176 -5.97 -11.94 11.41
N THR A 177 -7.29 -11.78 11.41
CA THR A 177 -8.12 -12.06 12.59
C THR A 177 -8.15 -13.54 12.98
N ASP A 178 -7.96 -14.45 12.02
CA ASP A 178 -7.95 -15.90 12.23
C ASP A 178 -6.55 -16.48 12.41
N GLY A 179 -5.55 -15.59 12.55
CA GLY A 179 -4.14 -15.94 12.68
C GLY A 179 -3.38 -15.79 11.36
N CYS A 180 -2.06 -15.67 11.49
CA CYS A 180 -1.11 -15.54 10.37
C CYS A 180 -0.07 -16.65 10.51
N ASP A 181 0.09 -17.48 9.48
CA ASP A 181 1.14 -18.48 9.44
C ASP A 181 2.53 -17.85 9.33
N ASP A 182 3.56 -18.64 9.71
CA ASP A 182 4.94 -18.14 9.75
C ASP A 182 5.47 -17.75 8.38
N ALA A 183 5.11 -18.47 7.31
CA ALA A 183 5.58 -18.17 5.97
C ALA A 183 5.02 -16.83 5.47
N THR A 184 3.74 -16.58 5.70
CA THR A 184 3.09 -15.30 5.41
C THR A 184 3.70 -14.18 6.24
N ARG A 185 3.94 -14.40 7.53
CA ARG A 185 4.58 -13.41 8.41
C ARG A 185 5.98 -13.05 7.92
N ILE A 186 6.81 -14.04 7.58
CA ILE A 186 8.16 -13.81 7.05
C ILE A 186 8.07 -13.04 5.73
N LYS A 187 7.15 -13.39 4.84
CA LYS A 187 6.94 -12.68 3.57
C LYS A 187 6.63 -11.20 3.78
N ILE A 188 5.79 -10.85 4.77
CA ILE A 188 5.50 -9.46 5.10
C ILE A 188 6.75 -8.72 5.56
N TYR A 189 7.60 -9.34 6.39
CA TYR A 189 8.90 -8.76 6.75
C TYR A 189 9.83 -8.59 5.57
N CYS A 190 9.81 -9.52 4.61
CA CYS A 190 10.55 -9.36 3.35
C CYS A 190 10.03 -8.18 2.53
N TYR A 191 8.71 -7.98 2.47
CA TYR A 191 8.14 -6.79 1.81
C TYR A 191 8.48 -5.49 2.54
N ILE A 192 8.50 -5.47 3.89
CA ILE A 192 8.95 -4.30 4.65
C ILE A 192 10.39 -3.93 4.27
N ALA A 193 11.27 -4.91 4.13
CA ALA A 193 12.65 -4.66 3.73
C ALA A 193 12.74 -4.20 2.25
N ALA A 194 11.98 -4.82 1.35
CA ALA A 194 11.97 -4.48 -0.06
C ALA A 194 11.39 -3.07 -0.31
N CYS A 195 10.19 -2.81 0.20
CA CYS A 195 9.56 -1.50 0.04
C CYS A 195 10.27 -0.38 0.82
N GLY A 196 11.04 -0.72 1.86
CA GLY A 196 11.89 0.25 2.56
C GLY A 196 13.14 0.68 1.77
N LEU A 197 13.50 -0.06 0.72
CA LEU A 197 14.55 0.32 -0.23
C LEU A 197 13.99 1.09 -1.43
N LEU A 198 12.72 0.89 -1.80
CA LEU A 198 12.02 1.55 -2.88
C LEU A 198 11.90 3.06 -2.65
#